data_288457d02cdd2416efb5f033c20b7328
#
_entry.id   288457d02cdd2416efb5f033c20b7328
#
_cell.length_a   1.000
_cell.length_b   1.000
_cell.length_c   1.000
_cell.angle_alpha   90.00
_cell.angle_beta   90.00
_cell.angle_gamma   90.00
#
_symmetry.space_group_name_H-M   'P 1'
#
loop_
_entity.id
_entity.type
_entity.pdbx_description
1 polymer ?
#
loop_
_entity_poly.entity_id
_entity_poly.type
_entity_poly.pdbx_seq_one_letter_code
_entity_poly.pdbx_strand_id
1 'polypeptide(L)'
;MKPRFIGFRPGPIMFIPSAGQPVGSREPIYMSYDEYEAFRLIYYEKMNQEEAAKHMKVSRGTLWRCLEGARDKVASMLIERRPLIVTSEPSSPPERESYVEKQPAD
;
A
#
# COMPACT_ATOMS: atom_id res chain seq x y z
N MET A 1 -19.77 -5.50 -6.32
CA MET A 1 -19.63 -5.29 -6.29
C MET A 1 -19.33 -5.01 -6.36
N LYS A 2 -18.93 -4.92 -6.28
CA LYS A 2 -18.59 -4.67 -6.33
C LYS A 2 -18.51 -4.05 -6.47
N PRO A 3 -18.54 -3.99 -6.78
CA PRO A 3 -18.29 -3.18 -6.94
C PRO A 3 -18.36 -2.41 -6.66
N ARG A 4 -18.84 -2.37 -6.24
CA ARG A 4 -18.74 -1.56 -5.72
C ARG A 4 -17.85 -0.87 -5.47
N PHE A 5 -17.46 -1.24 -5.12
CA PHE A 5 -16.42 -0.57 -4.70
C PHE A 5 -15.56 -0.10 -5.71
N ILE A 6 -15.88 -0.39 -6.80
CA ILE A 6 -15.23 0.11 -7.86
C ILE A 6 -15.35 1.56 -7.98
N GLY A 7 -16.51 2.09 -7.76
CA GLY A 7 -16.65 3.48 -7.82
C GLY A 7 -15.86 4.18 -6.78
N PHE A 8 -15.38 3.44 -5.83
CA PHE A 8 -14.64 4.04 -4.81
C PHE A 8 -13.18 4.03 -5.06
N ARG A 9 -12.76 3.53 -6.18
CA ARG A 9 -11.38 3.53 -6.50
C ARG A 9 -10.89 4.94 -6.62
N PRO A 10 -9.97 5.35 -5.81
CA PRO A 10 -9.65 6.77 -5.74
C PRO A 10 -8.75 7.29 -6.85
N GLY A 11 -8.21 6.43 -7.63
CA GLY A 11 -7.22 6.90 -8.55
C GLY A 11 -5.91 7.11 -7.81
N PRO A 12 -4.89 7.51 -8.48
CA PRO A 12 -3.59 7.67 -7.82
C PRO A 12 -3.63 8.76 -6.77
N ILE A 13 -3.06 8.46 -5.64
CA ILE A 13 -2.99 9.41 -4.55
C ILE A 13 -1.54 9.60 -4.20
N MET A 14 -1.15 10.84 -3.98
CA MET A 14 0.24 11.11 -3.67
C MET A 14 0.35 11.89 -2.39
N PHE A 15 1.17 11.40 -1.48
CA PHE A 15 1.46 12.11 -0.24
C PHE A 15 2.90 12.56 -0.30
N ILE A 16 3.12 13.84 -0.16
CA ILE A 16 4.45 14.41 -0.33
C ILE A 16 4.83 15.20 0.89
N PRO A 17 6.02 14.95 1.43
CA PRO A 17 6.50 15.78 2.53
C PRO A 17 6.63 17.21 2.05
N SER A 18 6.19 18.13 2.85
CA SER A 18 6.05 19.47 2.35
C SER A 18 7.17 20.40 2.69
N ALA A 19 7.86 20.19 3.75
CA ALA A 19 8.78 21.22 4.14
C ALA A 19 10.04 20.67 4.66
N GLY A 20 11.07 21.43 4.51
CA GLY A 20 12.30 21.16 5.18
C GLY A 20 13.21 20.17 4.53
N GLN A 21 12.80 19.53 3.51
CA GLN A 21 13.67 18.55 2.89
C GLN A 21 13.64 18.66 1.40
N PRO A 22 14.75 18.42 0.77
CA PRO A 22 14.74 18.38 -0.68
C PRO A 22 14.06 17.10 -1.10
N VAL A 23 12.78 17.21 -1.27
CA VAL A 23 11.97 16.06 -1.53
C VAL A 23 12.42 15.31 -2.77
N GLY A 24 12.87 16.02 -3.74
CA GLY A 24 13.22 15.37 -4.98
C GLY A 24 14.36 14.41 -4.85
N SER A 25 15.08 14.46 -3.77
CA SER A 25 16.21 13.57 -3.63
C SER A 25 15.81 12.22 -3.06
N ARG A 26 14.55 12.05 -2.72
CA ARG A 26 14.14 10.80 -2.13
C ARG A 26 13.23 10.06 -3.07
N GLU A 27 13.46 8.77 -3.18
CA GLU A 27 12.65 7.97 -4.06
C GLU A 27 11.28 7.75 -3.51
N PRO A 28 10.27 7.79 -4.35
CA PRO A 28 8.91 7.56 -3.88
C PRO A 28 8.73 6.12 -3.42
N ILE A 29 7.78 5.93 -2.55
CA ILE A 29 7.36 4.61 -2.13
C ILE A 29 6.05 4.35 -2.83
N TYR A 30 5.91 3.16 -3.41
CA TYR A 30 4.69 2.83 -4.13
C TYR A 30 3.86 1.86 -3.32
N MET A 31 2.59 2.16 -3.17
CA MET A 31 1.66 1.33 -2.42
C MET A 31 0.55 0.89 -3.34
N SER A 32 0.19 -0.38 -3.31
CA SER A 32 -0.89 -0.86 -4.13
C SER A 32 -2.23 -0.50 -3.51
N TYR A 33 -3.29 -0.59 -4.30
CA TYR A 33 -4.61 -0.37 -3.76
C TYR A 33 -4.97 -1.43 -2.73
N ASP A 34 -4.48 -2.65 -2.91
CA ASP A 34 -4.76 -3.70 -1.92
C ASP A 34 -4.14 -3.36 -0.58
N GLU A 35 -2.93 -2.85 -0.60
CA GLU A 35 -2.30 -2.44 0.64
C GLU A 35 -3.03 -1.27 1.26
N TYR A 36 -3.41 -0.33 0.43
CA TYR A 36 -4.13 0.83 0.90
C TYR A 36 -5.46 0.44 1.53
N GLU A 37 -6.16 -0.46 0.85
CA GLU A 37 -7.46 -0.88 1.34
C GLU A 37 -7.34 -1.67 2.63
N ALA A 38 -6.35 -2.54 2.73
CA ALA A 38 -6.16 -3.28 3.96
C ALA A 38 -5.91 -2.33 5.13
N PHE A 39 -5.08 -1.34 4.88
CA PHE A 39 -4.76 -0.38 5.92
C PHE A 39 -6.01 0.40 6.31
N ARG A 40 -6.79 0.83 5.33
CA ARG A 40 -7.99 1.58 5.59
C ARG A 40 -9.00 0.78 6.41
N LEU A 41 -9.21 -0.47 6.02
CA LEU A 41 -10.22 -1.27 6.69
C LEU A 41 -9.85 -1.56 8.14
N ILE A 42 -8.60 -1.85 8.37
CA ILE A 42 -8.17 -2.20 9.72
C ILE A 42 -8.05 -0.97 10.62
N TYR A 43 -7.40 0.06 10.13
CA TYR A 43 -7.09 1.18 11.01
C TYR A 43 -8.09 2.31 10.98
N TYR A 44 -8.73 2.51 9.86
CA TYR A 44 -9.69 3.60 9.79
C TYR A 44 -11.11 3.10 10.07
N GLU A 45 -11.49 1.98 9.44
CA GLU A 45 -12.81 1.44 9.65
C GLU A 45 -12.89 0.54 10.86
N LYS A 46 -11.76 0.20 11.44
CA LYS A 46 -11.71 -0.59 12.68
C LYS A 46 -12.25 -2.00 12.53
N MET A 47 -12.13 -2.57 11.37
CA MET A 47 -12.52 -3.95 11.18
C MET A 47 -11.46 -4.87 11.76
N ASN A 48 -11.87 -6.06 12.16
CA ASN A 48 -10.87 -7.05 12.53
C ASN A 48 -10.39 -7.73 11.25
N GLN A 49 -9.39 -8.58 11.37
CA GLN A 49 -8.78 -9.15 10.19
C GLN A 49 -9.72 -10.04 9.40
N GLU A 50 -10.54 -10.76 10.10
CA GLU A 50 -11.47 -11.64 9.43
C GLU A 50 -12.48 -10.84 8.61
N GLU A 51 -12.98 -9.77 9.19
CA GLU A 51 -13.93 -8.92 8.50
C GLU A 51 -13.29 -8.25 7.29
N ALA A 52 -12.08 -7.77 7.47
CA ALA A 52 -11.41 -7.09 6.38
C ALA A 52 -11.09 -8.04 5.24
N ALA A 53 -10.67 -9.25 5.57
CA ALA A 53 -10.37 -10.22 4.54
C ALA A 53 -11.62 -10.56 3.73
N LYS A 54 -12.73 -10.71 4.41
CA LYS A 54 -13.97 -10.97 3.73
C LYS A 54 -14.35 -9.81 2.84
N HIS A 55 -14.19 -8.61 3.34
CA HIS A 55 -14.53 -7.42 2.59
C HIS A 55 -13.71 -7.35 1.31
N MET A 56 -12.45 -7.68 1.39
CA MET A 56 -11.58 -7.62 0.24
C MET A 56 -11.64 -8.89 -0.61
N LYS A 57 -12.32 -9.92 -0.11
CA LYS A 57 -12.46 -11.18 -0.81
C LYS A 57 -11.12 -11.86 -1.00
N VAL A 58 -10.34 -11.86 0.05
CA VAL A 58 -9.04 -12.53 0.03
C VAL A 58 -8.92 -13.37 1.28
N SER A 59 -7.90 -14.20 1.32
CA SER A 59 -7.65 -15.00 2.50
C SER A 59 -7.08 -14.13 3.60
N ARG A 60 -7.14 -14.62 4.81
CA ARG A 60 -6.59 -13.86 5.91
C ARG A 60 -5.08 -13.67 5.75
N GLY A 61 -4.42 -14.68 5.20
CA GLY A 61 -2.99 -14.55 4.98
C GLY A 61 -2.67 -13.47 3.98
N THR A 62 -3.47 -13.38 2.94
CA THR A 62 -3.26 -12.34 1.95
C THR A 62 -3.52 -10.96 2.56
N LEU A 63 -4.59 -10.86 3.35
CA LEU A 63 -4.87 -9.60 4.02
C LEU A 63 -3.69 -9.20 4.90
N TRP A 64 -3.18 -10.17 5.64
CA TRP A 64 -2.10 -9.88 6.57
C TRP A 64 -0.86 -9.37 5.84
N ARG A 65 -0.54 -9.98 4.71
CA ARG A 65 0.61 -9.53 3.94
C ARG A 65 0.39 -8.13 3.39
N CYS A 66 -0.82 -7.84 2.92
CA CYS A 66 -1.11 -6.50 2.45
C CYS A 66 -0.98 -5.49 3.58
N LEU A 67 -1.46 -5.84 4.73
CA LEU A 67 -1.42 -4.94 5.86
C LEU A 67 0.01 -4.70 6.31
N GLU A 68 0.82 -5.75 6.36
CA GLU A 68 2.20 -5.58 6.74
C GLU A 68 2.94 -4.71 5.75
N GLY A 69 2.69 -4.93 4.47
CA GLY A 69 3.32 -4.10 3.46
C GLY A 69 2.92 -2.65 3.61
N ALA A 70 1.65 -2.42 3.85
CA ALA A 70 1.16 -1.06 4.01
C ALA A 70 1.81 -0.38 5.22
N ARG A 71 1.88 -1.13 6.32
CA ARG A 71 2.45 -0.55 7.53
C ARG A 71 3.91 -0.18 7.34
N ASP A 72 4.67 -1.05 6.70
CA ASP A 72 6.07 -0.76 6.46
C ASP A 72 6.22 0.48 5.58
N LYS A 73 5.36 0.60 4.59
CA LYS A 73 5.46 1.73 3.68
C LYS A 73 5.08 3.04 4.34
N VAL A 74 4.07 3.00 5.18
CA VAL A 74 3.69 4.20 5.91
C VAL A 74 4.81 4.60 6.86
N ALA A 75 5.41 3.63 7.52
CA ALA A 75 6.49 3.94 8.45
C ALA A 75 7.68 4.56 7.71
N SER A 76 8.02 3.99 6.55
CA SER A 76 9.12 4.55 5.79
C SER A 76 8.80 5.95 5.30
N MET A 77 7.58 6.15 4.87
CA MET A 77 7.19 7.48 4.42
C MET A 77 7.38 8.50 5.53
N LEU A 78 6.91 8.18 6.72
CA LEU A 78 6.98 9.12 7.81
C LEU A 78 8.39 9.38 8.28
N ILE A 79 9.15 8.33 8.43
CA ILE A 79 10.46 8.47 9.04
C ILE A 79 11.52 8.92 8.04
N GLU A 80 11.42 8.43 6.83
CA GLU A 80 12.42 8.77 5.83
C GLU A 80 12.01 9.97 4.99
N ARG A 81 10.79 10.46 5.20
CA ARG A 81 10.30 11.64 4.49
C ARG A 81 10.30 11.43 3.00
N ARG A 82 9.75 10.31 2.60
CA ARG A 82 9.68 9.98 1.19
C ARG A 82 8.26 10.17 0.69
N PRO A 83 8.08 10.51 -0.57
CA PRO A 83 6.73 10.58 -1.11
C PRO A 83 6.12 9.19 -1.14
N LEU A 84 4.83 9.10 -0.95
CA LEU A 84 4.12 7.84 -1.04
C LEU A 84 3.07 7.96 -2.12
N ILE A 85 3.09 7.04 -3.06
CA ILE A 85 2.15 7.06 -4.17
C ILE A 85 1.32 5.80 -4.13
N VAL A 86 0.01 5.97 -4.04
CA VAL A 86 -0.92 4.85 -4.06
C VAL A 86 -1.47 4.76 -5.46
N THR A 87 -1.29 3.62 -6.10
CA THR A 87 -1.70 3.48 -7.48
C THR A 87 -1.97 2.02 -7.79
N SER A 88 -2.76 1.79 -8.83
CA SER A 88 -3.07 0.44 -9.22
C SER A 88 -1.88 -0.26 -9.85
N GLU A 89 -0.94 0.51 -10.34
CA GLU A 89 0.28 -0.07 -10.91
C GLU A 89 1.42 0.38 -10.07
N PRO A 90 1.55 -0.16 -8.93
CA PRO A 90 2.42 0.41 -7.94
C PRO A 90 3.87 0.22 -8.18
N SER A 91 4.24 -0.57 -9.04
CA SER A 91 5.58 -0.89 -9.02
C SER A 91 6.34 -0.26 -10.05
N SER A 92 7.46 0.15 -9.75
CA SER A 92 8.38 0.42 -10.76
C SER A 92 8.95 -0.91 -11.11
N PRO A 93 8.97 -1.23 -12.34
CA PRO A 93 9.38 -2.52 -12.79
C PRO A 93 10.69 -3.03 -12.25
N PRO A 94 11.70 -2.21 -12.24
CA PRO A 94 12.96 -2.72 -11.77
C PRO A 94 12.91 -3.18 -10.34
N GLU A 95 12.27 -2.43 -9.53
CA GLU A 95 12.15 -2.77 -8.19
C GLU A 95 11.40 -4.02 -8.02
N ARG A 96 10.39 -4.17 -8.78
CA ARG A 96 9.57 -5.29 -8.68
C ARG A 96 10.30 -6.54 -9.06
N GLU A 97 11.11 -6.43 -10.04
CA GLU A 97 11.84 -7.57 -10.45
C GLU A 97 12.78 -8.02 -9.40
N SER A 98 13.46 -7.13 -8.79
CA SER A 98 14.34 -7.50 -7.74
C SER A 98 13.61 -8.18 -6.65
N TYR A 99 12.48 -7.65 -6.34
CA TYR A 99 11.71 -8.17 -5.28
C TYR A 99 11.26 -9.57 -5.58
N VAL A 100 10.84 -9.80 -6.77
CA VAL A 100 10.39 -11.09 -7.15
C VAL A 100 11.49 -12.09 -7.04
N GLU A 101 12.65 -11.73 -7.39
CA GLU A 101 13.73 -12.62 -7.27
C GLU A 101 13.99 -13.03 -5.87
N LYS A 102 13.82 -12.15 -4.97
CA LYS A 102 13.98 -12.49 -3.62
C LYS A 102 12.87 -13.34 -3.15
N GLN A 103 11.70 -13.10 -3.65
CA GLN A 103 10.57 -13.82 -3.22
C GLN A 103 10.64 -15.28 -3.48
N PRO A 104 11.03 -15.67 -4.64
CA PRO A 104 11.03 -17.08 -4.92
C PRO A 104 11.87 -17.84 -3.96
N ALA A 105 12.75 -17.17 -3.39
CA ALA A 105 13.58 -17.83 -2.46
C ALA A 105 12.79 -18.25 -1.27
N ASP A 106 11.67 -17.72 -1.12
CA ASP A 106 10.90 -18.10 0.00
C ASP A 106 10.42 -19.49 -0.02
#